data_d755b45d600d8e94092ddbbb9f05e960
#
_entry.id   d755b45d600d8e94092ddbbb9f05e960
#
_cell.length_a   1.000
_cell.length_b   1.000
_cell.length_c   1.000
_cell.angle_alpha   90.00
_cell.angle_beta   90.00
_cell.angle_gamma   90.00
#
_symmetry.space_group_name_H-M   'P 1'
#
loop_
_entity.id
_entity.type
_entity.pdbx_description
1 polymer ?
#
loop_
_entity_poly.entity_id
_entity_poly.type
_entity_poly.pdbx_seq_one_letter_code
_entity_poly.pdbx_strand_id
1 'polypeptide(L)'
;NNMKLKVKALILSGLLLALVGLQSCGFYSFSGTSIPQEVKTFSVSYFENNAPINSPLLSQTITEGLKQKFISETNLSIEEVNGDFDFSGEITAFTVTPVSAQSTDNAQLNRLTIKVAIKLVCASDDKMSFEQTFSNFQDFDATVNFSDVENDLVEEISSMLIQSIFNK
;
A
#
# COMPACT_ATOMS: atom_id res chain seq x y z
N ASN A 1 44.84 -17.20 -42.45
CA ASN A 1 44.94 -16.58 -41.07
C ASN A 1 43.92 -15.48 -40.81
N ASN A 2 43.52 -14.69 -41.82
CA ASN A 2 42.58 -13.57 -41.67
C ASN A 2 41.13 -13.98 -41.37
N MET A 3 40.70 -15.15 -41.77
CA MET A 3 39.31 -15.61 -41.55
C MET A 3 39.07 -15.98 -40.09
N LYS A 4 40.03 -16.62 -39.41
CA LYS A 4 39.95 -16.93 -37.97
C LYS A 4 39.96 -15.67 -37.09
N LEU A 5 40.68 -14.62 -37.55
CA LEU A 5 40.75 -13.32 -36.85
C LEU A 5 39.40 -12.57 -36.96
N LYS A 6 38.77 -12.59 -38.14
CA LYS A 6 37.47 -11.95 -38.38
C LYS A 6 36.36 -12.66 -37.58
N VAL A 7 36.40 -13.98 -37.48
CA VAL A 7 35.38 -14.76 -36.70
C VAL A 7 35.56 -14.47 -35.19
N LYS A 8 36.81 -14.40 -34.68
CA LYS A 8 37.04 -14.02 -33.27
C LYS A 8 36.58 -12.59 -32.96
N ALA A 9 36.78 -11.64 -33.88
CA ALA A 9 36.34 -10.26 -33.72
C ALA A 9 34.81 -10.17 -33.74
N LEU A 10 34.11 -10.97 -34.55
CA LEU A 10 32.67 -11.01 -34.61
C LEU A 10 32.03 -11.61 -33.34
N ILE A 11 32.65 -12.67 -32.78
CA ILE A 11 32.22 -13.28 -31.52
C ILE A 11 32.45 -12.33 -30.34
N LEU A 12 33.59 -11.61 -30.32
CA LEU A 12 33.90 -10.66 -29.27
C LEU A 12 32.96 -9.44 -29.30
N SER A 13 32.61 -8.96 -30.50
CA SER A 13 31.63 -7.89 -30.70
C SER A 13 30.22 -8.30 -30.28
N GLY A 14 29.80 -9.52 -30.58
CA GLY A 14 28.52 -10.08 -30.14
C GLY A 14 28.42 -10.25 -28.62
N LEU A 15 29.53 -10.70 -27.98
CA LEU A 15 29.60 -10.84 -26.53
C LEU A 15 29.57 -9.47 -25.81
N LEU A 16 30.23 -8.47 -26.39
CA LEU A 16 30.23 -7.10 -25.86
C LEU A 16 28.83 -6.47 -25.95
N LEU A 17 28.11 -6.71 -27.06
CA LEU A 17 26.73 -6.23 -27.25
C LEU A 17 25.75 -6.89 -26.29
N ALA A 18 25.95 -8.18 -25.96
CA ALA A 18 25.14 -8.91 -24.98
C ALA A 18 25.34 -8.40 -23.54
N LEU A 19 26.55 -7.96 -23.17
CA LEU A 19 26.82 -7.38 -21.84
C LEU A 19 26.17 -6.02 -21.62
N VAL A 20 25.94 -5.22 -22.67
CA VAL A 20 25.28 -3.91 -22.56
C VAL A 20 23.76 -4.03 -22.37
N GLY A 21 23.16 -5.15 -22.79
CA GLY A 21 21.73 -5.42 -22.66
C GLY A 21 21.25 -5.77 -21.24
N LEU A 22 22.16 -6.07 -20.31
CA LEU A 22 21.82 -6.50 -18.93
C LEU A 22 21.70 -5.36 -17.91
N GLN A 23 21.84 -4.11 -18.32
CA GLN A 23 21.70 -2.92 -17.46
C GLN A 23 20.25 -2.43 -17.40
N SER A 24 19.24 -3.30 -17.58
CA SER A 24 17.86 -2.96 -17.31
C SER A 24 17.61 -3.02 -15.79
N CYS A 25 18.12 -2.03 -15.06
CA CYS A 25 17.63 -1.72 -13.71
C CYS A 25 16.16 -1.31 -13.86
N GLY A 26 15.26 -2.18 -13.43
CA GLY A 26 13.85 -1.89 -13.39
C GLY A 26 13.60 -0.65 -12.54
N PHE A 27 13.08 0.40 -13.16
CA PHE A 27 12.43 1.49 -12.44
C PHE A 27 11.18 0.89 -11.79
N TYR A 28 11.21 0.72 -10.47
CA TYR A 28 10.00 0.46 -9.71
C TYR A 28 9.10 1.68 -9.82
N SER A 29 8.07 1.56 -10.63
CA SER A 29 7.01 2.56 -10.76
C SER A 29 6.03 2.35 -9.61
N PHE A 30 6.05 3.24 -8.67
CA PHE A 30 4.97 3.48 -7.72
C PHE A 30 3.76 3.93 -8.55
N SER A 31 2.69 3.15 -8.60
CA SER A 31 1.47 3.29 -9.42
C SER A 31 1.23 4.68 -10.06
N GLY A 32 2.01 5.00 -11.08
CA GLY A 32 1.85 6.21 -11.89
C GLY A 32 2.55 7.47 -11.39
N THR A 33 2.95 7.55 -10.13
CA THR A 33 3.70 8.68 -9.56
C THR A 33 5.05 8.17 -9.06
N SER A 34 6.15 8.64 -9.68
CA SER A 34 7.49 8.30 -9.20
C SER A 34 7.81 9.10 -7.94
N ILE A 35 8.35 8.44 -6.91
CA ILE A 35 8.87 9.13 -5.72
C ILE A 35 10.01 10.06 -6.17
N PRO A 36 9.97 11.38 -5.84
CA PRO A 36 11.05 12.30 -6.18
C PRO A 36 12.38 11.84 -5.61
N GLN A 37 13.48 12.14 -6.33
CA GLN A 37 14.83 11.72 -5.90
C GLN A 37 15.28 12.39 -4.60
N GLU A 38 14.68 13.50 -4.24
CA GLU A 38 14.91 14.27 -3.01
C GLU A 38 14.32 13.58 -1.78
N VAL A 39 13.25 12.80 -1.95
CA VAL A 39 12.60 12.04 -0.88
C VAL A 39 13.42 10.80 -0.56
N LYS A 40 13.95 10.72 0.67
CA LYS A 40 14.80 9.62 1.15
C LYS A 40 14.22 8.91 2.36
N THR A 41 13.37 9.60 3.10
CA THR A 41 12.83 9.12 4.36
C THR A 41 11.31 9.21 4.40
N PHE A 42 10.71 8.43 5.28
CA PHE A 42 9.30 8.55 5.59
C PHE A 42 9.04 8.31 7.08
N SER A 43 7.97 8.91 7.58
CA SER A 43 7.44 8.68 8.92
C SER A 43 5.94 8.37 8.86
N VAL A 44 5.47 7.57 9.80
CA VAL A 44 4.05 7.22 9.94
C VAL A 44 3.67 7.39 11.40
N SER A 45 2.84 8.38 11.67
CA SER A 45 2.24 8.59 12.99
C SER A 45 1.25 7.48 13.32
N TYR A 46 1.05 7.20 14.61
CA TYR A 46 0.04 6.25 15.05
C TYR A 46 -1.37 6.71 14.66
N PHE A 47 -2.13 5.86 14.00
CA PHE A 47 -3.50 6.14 13.57
C PHE A 47 -4.46 5.91 14.74
N GLU A 48 -4.97 6.99 15.32
CA GLU A 48 -5.96 6.88 16.38
C GLU A 48 -7.31 6.40 15.84
N ASN A 49 -7.99 5.58 16.64
CA ASN A 49 -9.33 5.11 16.30
C ASN A 49 -10.38 6.03 16.90
N ASN A 50 -10.93 6.92 16.09
CA ASN A 50 -12.02 7.84 16.42
C ASN A 50 -13.40 7.32 15.98
N ALA A 51 -13.48 6.06 15.50
CA ALA A 51 -14.74 5.43 15.17
C ALA A 51 -15.58 5.13 16.43
N PRO A 52 -16.91 5.09 16.32
CA PRO A 52 -17.81 4.80 17.46
C PRO A 52 -17.57 3.43 18.10
N ILE A 53 -17.11 2.45 17.31
CA ILE A 53 -16.69 1.13 17.80
C ILE A 53 -15.17 1.11 17.82
N ASN A 54 -14.60 0.85 18.99
CA ASN A 54 -13.16 0.79 19.15
C ASN A 54 -12.66 -0.64 18.95
N SER A 55 -11.88 -0.84 17.88
CA SER A 55 -11.09 -2.06 17.67
C SER A 55 -9.60 -1.71 17.88
N PRO A 56 -9.01 -2.05 19.02
CA PRO A 56 -7.60 -1.72 19.33
C PRO A 56 -6.61 -2.31 18.32
N LEU A 57 -6.95 -3.48 17.77
CA LEU A 57 -6.13 -4.16 16.76
C LEU A 57 -6.06 -3.35 15.47
N LEU A 58 -7.12 -2.66 15.09
CA LEU A 58 -7.22 -1.93 13.82
C LEU A 58 -6.20 -0.80 13.70
N SER A 59 -6.04 0.03 14.75
CA SER A 59 -5.05 1.13 14.78
C SER A 59 -3.63 0.60 14.57
N GLN A 60 -3.28 -0.47 15.26
CA GLN A 60 -1.97 -1.11 15.13
C GLN A 60 -1.79 -1.71 13.73
N THR A 61 -2.79 -2.44 13.24
CA THR A 61 -2.73 -3.11 11.93
C THR A 61 -2.54 -2.10 10.80
N ILE A 62 -3.28 -0.98 10.78
CA ILE A 62 -3.14 0.07 9.75
C ILE A 62 -1.78 0.76 9.88
N THR A 63 -1.37 1.16 11.10
CA THR A 63 -0.12 1.89 11.31
C THR A 63 1.08 1.06 10.91
N GLU A 64 1.21 -0.13 11.47
CA GLU A 64 2.36 -1.01 11.20
C GLU A 64 2.32 -1.58 9.78
N GLY A 65 1.13 -1.90 9.27
CA GLY A 65 0.98 -2.37 7.89
C GLY A 65 1.41 -1.33 6.87
N LEU A 66 1.09 -0.04 7.08
CA LEU A 66 1.55 1.04 6.20
C LEU A 66 3.07 1.21 6.26
N LYS A 67 3.67 1.19 7.46
CA LYS A 67 5.14 1.20 7.63
C LYS A 67 5.80 0.06 6.86
N GLN A 68 5.33 -1.16 7.06
CA GLN A 68 5.88 -2.35 6.40
C GLN A 68 5.74 -2.30 4.88
N LYS A 69 4.61 -1.76 4.37
CA LYS A 69 4.39 -1.59 2.94
C LYS A 69 5.45 -0.67 2.32
N PHE A 70 5.72 0.49 2.93
CA PHE A 70 6.75 1.42 2.45
C PHE A 70 8.16 0.83 2.57
N ILE A 71 8.48 0.13 3.67
CA ILE A 71 9.79 -0.54 3.84
C ILE A 71 10.02 -1.60 2.75
N SER A 72 9.00 -2.39 2.43
CA SER A 72 9.14 -3.52 1.49
C SER A 72 9.09 -3.11 0.02
N GLU A 73 8.37 -2.05 -0.30
CA GLU A 73 8.07 -1.67 -1.68
C GLU A 73 8.86 -0.43 -2.17
N THR A 74 9.61 0.23 -1.27
CA THR A 74 10.39 1.42 -1.61
C THR A 74 11.82 1.33 -1.08
N ASN A 75 12.68 2.25 -1.52
CA ASN A 75 14.03 2.42 -0.98
C ASN A 75 14.10 3.52 0.11
N LEU A 76 12.95 3.95 0.65
CA LEU A 76 12.89 4.96 1.70
C LEU A 76 13.30 4.37 3.05
N SER A 77 14.02 5.16 3.84
CA SER A 77 14.34 4.83 5.23
C SER A 77 13.24 5.33 6.15
N ILE A 78 12.86 4.52 7.14
CA ILE A 78 11.86 4.94 8.14
C ILE A 78 12.50 5.85 9.18
N GLU A 79 11.82 6.93 9.53
CA GLU A 79 12.10 7.83 10.65
C GLU A 79 10.93 7.81 11.64
N GLU A 80 11.19 8.14 12.91
CA GLU A 80 10.13 8.18 13.92
C GLU A 80 9.13 9.31 13.66
N VAL A 81 9.66 10.47 13.24
CA VAL A 81 8.90 11.70 12.97
C VAL A 81 9.58 12.54 11.90
N ASN A 82 8.82 13.40 11.23
CA ASN A 82 9.33 14.38 10.26
C ASN A 82 10.15 13.76 9.10
N GLY A 83 9.77 12.59 8.61
CA GLY A 83 10.29 12.07 7.35
C GLY A 83 9.98 13.01 6.18
N ASP A 84 10.71 12.87 5.07
CA ASP A 84 10.43 13.63 3.84
C ASP A 84 8.99 13.41 3.35
N PHE A 85 8.48 12.18 3.49
CA PHE A 85 7.07 11.84 3.48
C PHE A 85 6.60 11.63 4.92
N ASP A 86 5.70 12.45 5.41
CA ASP A 86 5.14 12.35 6.76
C ASP A 86 3.65 12.01 6.69
N PHE A 87 3.34 10.76 7.07
CA PHE A 87 1.98 10.23 7.10
C PHE A 87 1.38 10.39 8.48
N SER A 88 0.21 11.00 8.52
CA SER A 88 -0.66 11.06 9.70
C SER A 88 -2.09 10.73 9.32
N GLY A 89 -2.92 10.36 10.28
CA GLY A 89 -4.31 10.05 10.01
C GLY A 89 -5.06 9.46 11.19
N GLU A 90 -6.31 9.15 10.94
CA GLU A 90 -7.23 8.60 11.93
C GLU A 90 -8.22 7.62 11.28
N ILE A 91 -8.69 6.66 12.06
CA ILE A 91 -9.77 5.78 11.67
C ILE A 91 -11.08 6.48 12.00
N THR A 92 -11.88 6.81 10.98
CA THR A 92 -13.09 7.61 11.10
C THR A 92 -14.38 6.80 11.12
N ALA A 93 -14.34 5.54 10.65
CA ALA A 93 -15.48 4.64 10.69
C ALA A 93 -15.04 3.18 10.84
N PHE A 94 -15.81 2.47 11.66
CA PHE A 94 -15.82 1.03 11.81
C PHE A 94 -17.28 0.63 12.05
N THR A 95 -17.98 0.20 10.98
CA THR A 95 -19.43 0.01 11.02
C THR A 95 -19.83 -1.31 10.42
N VAL A 96 -20.75 -2.01 11.10
CA VAL A 96 -21.39 -3.22 10.59
C VAL A 96 -22.83 -2.88 10.21
N THR A 97 -23.21 -3.18 8.97
CA THR A 97 -24.55 -2.91 8.45
C THR A 97 -25.11 -4.12 7.70
N PRO A 98 -26.43 -4.43 7.82
CA PRO A 98 -27.05 -5.45 6.99
C PRO A 98 -26.99 -5.07 5.51
N VAL A 99 -26.72 -6.07 4.66
CA VAL A 99 -26.76 -5.92 3.19
C VAL A 99 -28.07 -6.53 2.68
N SER A 100 -28.88 -5.73 1.98
CA SER A 100 -30.07 -6.25 1.34
C SER A 100 -29.72 -7.08 0.13
N ALA A 101 -30.04 -8.38 0.13
CA ALA A 101 -29.88 -9.24 -1.04
C ALA A 101 -30.82 -8.77 -2.16
N GLN A 102 -30.26 -8.33 -3.29
CA GLN A 102 -31.01 -7.99 -4.49
C GLN A 102 -31.25 -9.20 -5.42
N SER A 103 -30.88 -10.41 -5.00
CA SER A 103 -31.04 -11.62 -5.77
C SER A 103 -31.77 -12.71 -4.99
N THR A 104 -32.35 -13.66 -5.73
CA THR A 104 -33.13 -14.82 -5.24
C THR A 104 -32.35 -15.79 -4.33
N ASP A 105 -31.11 -15.51 -4.00
CA ASP A 105 -30.33 -16.27 -3.03
C ASP A 105 -30.54 -15.64 -1.65
N ASN A 106 -31.21 -16.40 -0.76
CA ASN A 106 -31.64 -15.97 0.58
C ASN A 106 -30.49 -15.81 1.61
N ALA A 107 -29.24 -15.65 1.18
CA ALA A 107 -28.13 -15.43 2.09
C ALA A 107 -28.22 -14.01 2.69
N GLN A 108 -28.45 -13.91 3.99
CA GLN A 108 -28.36 -12.65 4.71
C GLN A 108 -26.89 -12.34 4.98
N LEU A 109 -26.43 -11.20 4.49
CA LEU A 109 -25.06 -10.73 4.68
C LEU A 109 -25.04 -9.48 5.56
N ASN A 110 -23.99 -9.35 6.32
CA ASN A 110 -23.58 -8.12 6.96
C ASN A 110 -22.34 -7.58 6.27
N ARG A 111 -22.14 -6.28 6.30
CA ARG A 111 -20.98 -5.58 5.76
C ARG A 111 -20.23 -4.86 6.86
N LEU A 112 -18.96 -5.19 7.05
CA LEU A 112 -18.04 -4.36 7.81
C LEU A 112 -17.42 -3.32 6.86
N THR A 113 -17.57 -2.05 7.20
CA THR A 113 -16.93 -0.93 6.48
C THR A 113 -15.96 -0.23 7.41
N ILE A 114 -14.71 -0.01 6.92
CA ILE A 114 -13.67 0.76 7.61
C ILE A 114 -13.33 1.97 6.75
N LYS A 115 -13.21 3.14 7.40
CA LYS A 115 -12.75 4.38 6.75
C LYS A 115 -11.56 4.96 7.51
N VAL A 116 -10.56 5.39 6.76
CA VAL A 116 -9.34 5.99 7.28
C VAL A 116 -9.10 7.33 6.58
N ALA A 117 -9.03 8.41 7.34
CA ALA A 117 -8.62 9.71 6.84
C ALA A 117 -7.09 9.78 6.93
N ILE A 118 -6.43 10.09 5.83
CA ILE A 118 -4.97 10.15 5.69
C ILE A 118 -4.57 11.55 5.26
N LYS A 119 -3.50 12.04 5.86
CA LYS A 119 -2.77 13.20 5.41
C LYS A 119 -1.32 12.82 5.15
N LEU A 120 -0.84 13.06 3.95
CA LEU A 120 0.57 13.03 3.58
C LEU A 120 1.08 14.45 3.45
N VAL A 121 2.17 14.76 4.11
CA VAL A 121 2.96 15.98 3.90
C VAL A 121 4.27 15.57 3.25
N CYS A 122 4.59 16.15 2.09
CA CYS A 122 5.89 16.01 1.44
C CYS A 122 6.70 17.28 1.69
N ALA A 123 7.84 17.14 2.38
CA ALA A 123 8.67 18.28 2.76
C ALA A 123 9.32 18.99 1.56
N SER A 124 9.55 18.28 0.45
CA SER A 124 10.25 18.79 -0.73
C SER A 124 9.32 19.29 -1.84
N ASP A 125 8.06 18.83 -1.89
CA ASP A 125 7.10 19.19 -2.93
C ASP A 125 5.66 19.18 -2.40
N ASP A 126 5.08 20.34 -2.18
CA ASP A 126 3.69 20.49 -1.71
C ASP A 126 2.66 19.83 -2.65
N LYS A 127 2.98 19.65 -3.93
CA LYS A 127 2.08 18.99 -4.89
C LYS A 127 1.91 17.51 -4.64
N MET A 128 2.86 16.90 -3.94
CA MET A 128 2.79 15.51 -3.50
C MET A 128 2.01 15.36 -2.19
N SER A 129 1.79 16.47 -1.47
CA SER A 129 0.98 16.47 -0.24
C SER A 129 -0.49 16.30 -0.58
N PHE A 130 -1.19 15.47 0.21
CA PHE A 130 -2.63 15.30 0.05
C PHE A 130 -3.30 14.99 1.39
N GLU A 131 -4.61 15.21 1.42
CA GLU A 131 -5.50 14.74 2.48
C GLU A 131 -6.69 14.04 1.83
N GLN A 132 -6.94 12.80 2.21
CA GLN A 132 -7.98 11.98 1.61
C GLN A 132 -8.50 10.92 2.56
N THR A 133 -9.81 10.64 2.48
CA THR A 133 -10.41 9.50 3.16
C THR A 133 -10.46 8.29 2.22
N PHE A 134 -9.92 7.18 2.68
CA PHE A 134 -10.01 5.87 2.03
C PHE A 134 -11.07 5.04 2.74
N SER A 135 -11.83 4.27 1.97
CA SER A 135 -12.89 3.40 2.49
C SER A 135 -12.81 2.05 1.81
N ASN A 136 -12.89 0.99 2.61
CA ASN A 136 -13.04 -0.36 2.07
C ASN A 136 -13.99 -1.17 2.95
N PHE A 137 -14.48 -2.29 2.44
CA PHE A 137 -15.44 -3.12 3.14
C PHE A 137 -15.27 -4.60 2.78
N GLN A 138 -15.81 -5.45 3.66
CA GLN A 138 -15.94 -6.89 3.42
C GLN A 138 -17.31 -7.37 3.91
N ASP A 139 -17.92 -8.24 3.12
CA ASP A 139 -19.20 -8.86 3.47
C ASP A 139 -18.96 -10.19 4.16
N PHE A 140 -19.79 -10.51 5.15
CA PHE A 140 -19.75 -11.76 5.89
C PHE A 140 -21.15 -12.28 6.17
N ASP A 141 -21.27 -13.58 6.45
CA ASP A 141 -22.54 -14.24 6.72
C ASP A 141 -23.19 -13.67 8.00
N ALA A 142 -24.43 -13.20 7.91
CA ALA A 142 -25.16 -12.63 9.05
C ALA A 142 -25.49 -13.65 10.15
N THR A 143 -25.35 -14.96 9.88
CA THR A 143 -25.55 -16.02 10.87
C THR A 143 -24.31 -16.29 11.74
N VAL A 144 -23.15 -15.74 11.35
CA VAL A 144 -21.89 -15.88 12.10
C VAL A 144 -21.78 -14.77 13.14
N ASN A 145 -21.29 -15.09 14.34
CA ASN A 145 -20.99 -14.07 15.33
C ASN A 145 -19.85 -13.18 14.82
N PHE A 146 -20.06 -11.87 14.84
CA PHE A 146 -19.06 -10.90 14.35
C PHE A 146 -17.71 -11.06 15.05
N SER A 147 -17.70 -11.31 16.38
CA SER A 147 -16.47 -11.51 17.15
C SER A 147 -15.60 -12.69 16.68
N ASP A 148 -16.20 -13.68 16.02
CA ASP A 148 -15.47 -14.85 15.54
C ASP A 148 -14.73 -14.58 14.22
N VAL A 149 -15.15 -13.55 13.47
CA VAL A 149 -14.63 -13.19 12.15
C VAL A 149 -14.00 -11.79 12.12
N GLU A 150 -14.11 -11.01 13.20
CA GLU A 150 -13.65 -9.62 13.26
C GLU A 150 -12.18 -9.47 12.88
N ASN A 151 -11.31 -10.30 13.44
CA ASN A 151 -9.87 -10.21 13.22
C ASN A 151 -9.51 -10.44 11.74
N ASP A 152 -10.09 -11.46 11.11
CA ASP A 152 -9.86 -11.79 9.71
C ASP A 152 -10.38 -10.68 8.80
N LEU A 153 -11.57 -10.14 9.08
CA LEU A 153 -12.15 -9.03 8.33
C LEU A 153 -11.32 -7.74 8.46
N VAL A 154 -10.82 -7.45 9.68
CA VAL A 154 -9.94 -6.30 9.93
C VAL A 154 -8.65 -6.44 9.14
N GLU A 155 -8.01 -7.61 9.15
CA GLU A 155 -6.77 -7.85 8.40
C GLU A 155 -6.98 -7.69 6.90
N GLU A 156 -8.05 -8.29 6.34
CA GLU A 156 -8.36 -8.21 4.92
C GLU A 156 -8.66 -6.77 4.47
N ILE A 157 -9.55 -6.06 5.17
CA ILE A 157 -9.90 -4.68 4.84
C ILE A 157 -8.69 -3.75 5.00
N SER A 158 -7.89 -3.94 6.06
CA SER A 158 -6.68 -3.15 6.29
C SER A 158 -5.66 -3.32 5.17
N SER A 159 -5.46 -4.55 4.69
CA SER A 159 -4.58 -4.82 3.55
C SER A 159 -5.03 -4.07 2.29
N MET A 160 -6.34 -4.07 2.00
CA MET A 160 -6.89 -3.34 0.85
C MET A 160 -6.76 -1.82 1.02
N LEU A 161 -6.97 -1.28 2.23
CA LEU A 161 -6.79 0.14 2.53
C LEU A 161 -5.33 0.56 2.37
N ILE A 162 -4.40 -0.20 2.96
CA ILE A 162 -2.95 0.05 2.86
C ILE A 162 -2.51 0.06 1.40
N GLN A 163 -2.97 -0.90 0.60
CA GLN A 163 -2.67 -0.94 -0.83
C GLN A 163 -3.23 0.28 -1.56
N SER A 164 -4.43 0.73 -1.21
CA SER A 164 -5.07 1.90 -1.82
C SER A 164 -4.35 3.20 -1.46
N ILE A 165 -3.88 3.32 -0.22
CA ILE A 165 -3.08 4.45 0.27
C ILE A 165 -1.73 4.49 -0.43
N PHE A 166 -1.06 3.34 -0.50
CA PHE A 166 0.24 3.19 -1.15
C PHE A 166 0.19 3.52 -2.65
N ASN A 167 -0.91 3.24 -3.31
CA ASN A 167 -1.10 3.48 -4.75
C ASN A 167 -1.55 4.91 -5.10
N LYS A 168 -1.72 5.79 -4.11
CA LYS A 168 -2.16 7.18 -4.31
C LYS A 168 -1.00 8.09 -4.70
#